data_bfa5ffb428ec4944213f5cd4a2488161
#
_entry.id   bfa5ffb428ec4944213f5cd4a2488161
#
_cell.length_a   1.000
_cell.length_b   1.000
_cell.length_c   1.000
_cell.angle_alpha   90.00
_cell.angle_beta   90.00
_cell.angle_gamma   90.00
#
_symmetry.space_group_name_H-M   'P 1'
#
loop_
_entity.id
_entity.type
_entity.pdbx_description
1 polymer ?
#
loop_
_entity_poly.entity_id
_entity_poly.type
_entity_poly.pdbx_seq_one_letter_code
_entity_poly.pdbx_strand_id
1 'polypeptide(L)'
;RVNDPTGNGLEIAKALCVAQGGHRAGVLESSFVAEVKSDLMGEQTILCGMLQAGSLLCFDKMVEEGIDSNYASKFIQYGWEVITEALKQGGITNMMDRQSNPAKIKAYNLAEELKDIMRPLFEKHMDDIITGHFSQTMMEDWANDDINLLSWREDTGNTPFEKTPNSEEEITEQEYFDNGILMVAMVKAGVELAYECMIEVGIKPESAYYESLHETPLIANTIARKKLFEMNRIISDTAEYGLSLIHISEPTRP
;
A
#
# COMPACT_ATOMS: atom_id res chain seq x y z
N ARG A 1 -24.21 5.04 9.98
CA ARG A 1 -25.39 4.27 10.46
C ARG A 1 -26.24 3.79 9.29
N VAL A 2 -26.65 2.55 9.30
CA VAL A 2 -27.55 1.99 8.27
C VAL A 2 -29.01 2.04 8.76
N ASN A 3 -29.20 1.75 10.04
CA ASN A 3 -30.51 1.79 10.71
C ASN A 3 -30.38 2.49 12.06
N ASP A 4 -31.25 3.47 12.32
CA ASP A 4 -31.24 4.27 13.54
C ASP A 4 -32.66 4.53 14.03
N PRO A 5 -33.30 3.53 14.64
CA PRO A 5 -34.67 3.65 15.12
C PRO A 5 -34.84 4.66 16.27
N THR A 6 -33.75 5.03 16.95
CA THR A 6 -33.76 5.97 18.06
C THR A 6 -33.52 7.42 17.64
N GLY A 7 -32.98 7.65 16.45
CA GLY A 7 -32.61 8.96 15.91
C GLY A 7 -31.31 9.56 16.48
N ASN A 8 -30.63 8.89 17.42
CA ASN A 8 -29.41 9.38 18.06
C ASN A 8 -28.17 8.48 17.78
N GLY A 9 -28.26 7.60 16.80
CA GLY A 9 -27.19 6.67 16.45
C GLY A 9 -25.87 7.36 16.08
N LEU A 10 -25.91 8.51 15.41
CA LEU A 10 -24.70 9.26 15.07
C LEU A 10 -24.00 9.79 16.33
N GLU A 11 -24.72 10.31 17.30
CA GLU A 11 -24.15 10.82 18.55
C GLU A 11 -23.55 9.69 19.39
N ILE A 12 -24.19 8.51 19.39
CA ILE A 12 -23.65 7.30 20.03
C ILE A 12 -22.35 6.86 19.35
N ALA A 13 -22.31 6.84 18.01
CA ALA A 13 -21.09 6.50 17.26
C ALA A 13 -19.95 7.47 17.57
N LYS A 14 -20.21 8.78 17.57
CA LYS A 14 -19.21 9.80 17.96
C LYS A 14 -18.70 9.58 19.39
N ALA A 15 -19.60 9.34 20.34
CA ALA A 15 -19.23 9.08 21.72
C ALA A 15 -18.35 7.81 21.85
N LEU A 16 -18.66 6.77 21.10
CA LEU A 16 -17.85 5.54 21.07
C LEU A 16 -16.44 5.80 20.51
N CYS A 17 -16.34 6.53 19.38
CA CYS A 17 -15.05 6.92 18.80
C CYS A 17 -14.21 7.74 19.79
N VAL A 18 -14.83 8.67 20.51
CA VAL A 18 -14.15 9.45 21.57
C VAL A 18 -13.68 8.55 22.70
N ALA A 19 -14.52 7.61 23.16
CA ALA A 19 -14.18 6.68 24.24
C ALA A 19 -12.99 5.76 23.87
N GLN A 20 -12.87 5.42 22.59
CA GLN A 20 -11.74 4.64 22.05
C GLN A 20 -10.49 5.49 21.80
N GLY A 21 -10.55 6.80 22.01
CA GLY A 21 -9.41 7.71 21.81
C GLY A 21 -9.31 8.31 20.41
N GLY A 22 -10.25 8.04 19.51
CA GLY A 22 -10.26 8.54 18.13
C GLY A 22 -10.25 10.08 18.04
N HIS A 23 -10.76 10.77 19.05
CA HIS A 23 -10.71 12.25 19.13
C HIS A 23 -9.28 12.82 19.13
N ARG A 24 -8.25 12.01 19.41
CA ARG A 24 -6.83 12.43 19.38
C ARG A 24 -6.28 12.54 17.95
N ALA A 25 -6.81 11.73 17.05
CA ALA A 25 -6.44 11.74 15.63
C ALA A 25 -7.46 12.53 14.79
N GLY A 26 -8.74 12.40 15.11
CA GLY A 26 -9.87 13.00 14.44
C GLY A 26 -11.00 11.98 14.30
N VAL A 27 -12.23 12.47 14.28
CA VAL A 27 -13.44 11.66 14.01
C VAL A 27 -14.17 12.31 12.85
N LEU A 28 -14.12 11.67 11.70
CA LEU A 28 -14.70 12.18 10.45
C LEU A 28 -16.08 11.57 10.23
N GLU A 29 -17.04 12.42 9.86
CA GLU A 29 -18.34 11.95 9.41
C GLU A 29 -18.27 11.58 7.93
N SER A 30 -18.54 10.31 7.62
CA SER A 30 -18.49 9.74 6.28
C SER A 30 -19.76 8.92 6.00
N SER A 31 -19.74 8.17 4.91
CA SER A 31 -20.78 7.20 4.55
C SER A 31 -20.14 5.85 4.28
N PHE A 32 -20.90 4.75 4.41
CA PHE A 32 -20.41 3.42 4.05
C PHE A 32 -19.89 3.34 2.61
N VAL A 33 -20.55 4.03 1.68
CA VAL A 33 -20.15 4.04 0.28
C VAL A 33 -18.81 4.77 0.08
N ALA A 34 -18.61 5.90 0.77
CA ALA A 34 -17.36 6.65 0.66
C ALA A 34 -16.21 5.89 1.34
N GLU A 35 -16.49 5.32 2.51
CA GLU A 35 -15.52 4.53 3.27
C GLU A 35 -15.06 3.31 2.47
N VAL A 36 -15.98 2.45 2.01
CA VAL A 36 -15.62 1.26 1.20
C VAL A 36 -14.82 1.63 -0.04
N LYS A 37 -15.15 2.74 -0.72
CA LYS A 37 -14.39 3.16 -1.90
C LYS A 37 -12.98 3.62 -1.58
N SER A 38 -12.80 4.39 -0.52
CA SER A 38 -11.49 4.92 -0.15
C SER A 38 -10.60 3.84 0.45
N ASP A 39 -11.13 3.02 1.34
CA ASP A 39 -10.45 1.90 1.99
C ASP A 39 -9.94 0.89 0.96
N LEU A 40 -10.83 0.34 0.13
CA LEU A 40 -10.44 -0.60 -0.93
C LEU A 40 -9.43 0.00 -1.91
N MET A 41 -9.55 1.28 -2.26
CA MET A 41 -8.60 1.93 -3.17
C MET A 41 -7.22 2.05 -2.51
N GLY A 42 -7.15 2.45 -1.26
CA GLY A 42 -5.90 2.54 -0.49
C GLY A 42 -5.24 1.16 -0.37
N GLU A 43 -5.98 0.17 0.12
CA GLU A 43 -5.48 -1.19 0.34
C GLU A 43 -4.96 -1.84 -0.94
N GLN A 44 -5.73 -1.79 -2.02
CA GLN A 44 -5.38 -2.47 -3.27
C GLN A 44 -4.23 -1.80 -4.01
N THR A 45 -4.05 -0.49 -3.87
CA THR A 45 -3.02 0.27 -4.60
C THR A 45 -1.79 0.51 -3.76
N ILE A 46 -1.73 1.62 -3.00
CA ILE A 46 -0.49 2.04 -2.33
C ILE A 46 -0.16 1.18 -1.11
N LEU A 47 -1.16 0.82 -0.30
CA LEU A 47 -0.89 0.20 1.00
C LEU A 47 -0.33 -1.20 0.85
N CYS A 48 -1.01 -2.06 0.13
CA CYS A 48 -0.64 -3.46 -0.02
C CYS A 48 -0.07 -3.76 -1.40
N GLY A 49 -0.77 -3.37 -2.47
CA GLY A 49 -0.40 -3.72 -3.84
C GLY A 49 0.98 -3.20 -4.24
N MET A 50 1.22 -1.90 -4.06
CA MET A 50 2.48 -1.30 -4.46
C MET A 50 3.65 -1.71 -3.57
N LEU A 51 3.45 -1.83 -2.26
CA LEU A 51 4.53 -2.27 -1.37
C LEU A 51 4.92 -3.73 -1.66
N GLN A 52 3.94 -4.60 -1.98
CA GLN A 52 4.23 -5.99 -2.37
C GLN A 52 4.94 -6.05 -3.73
N ALA A 53 4.35 -5.49 -4.77
CA ALA A 53 4.93 -5.49 -6.11
C ALA A 53 6.30 -4.81 -6.13
N GLY A 54 6.42 -3.66 -5.43
CA GLY A 54 7.66 -2.94 -5.27
C GLY A 54 8.74 -3.74 -4.55
N SER A 55 8.38 -4.54 -3.56
CA SER A 55 9.35 -5.42 -2.88
C SER A 55 9.97 -6.42 -3.84
N LEU A 56 9.14 -7.08 -4.65
CA LEU A 56 9.60 -8.08 -5.62
C LEU A 56 10.45 -7.44 -6.72
N LEU A 57 9.95 -6.35 -7.32
CA LEU A 57 10.66 -5.62 -8.38
C LEU A 57 12.01 -5.05 -7.90
N CYS A 58 12.05 -4.45 -6.72
CA CYS A 58 13.29 -3.92 -6.16
C CYS A 58 14.29 -5.04 -5.86
N PHE A 59 13.82 -6.17 -5.32
CA PHE A 59 14.68 -7.31 -5.02
C PHE A 59 15.30 -7.88 -6.30
N ASP A 60 14.48 -8.18 -7.29
CA ASP A 60 14.95 -8.73 -8.56
C ASP A 60 15.94 -7.77 -9.23
N LYS A 61 15.62 -6.47 -9.25
CA LYS A 61 16.51 -5.46 -9.83
C LYS A 61 17.85 -5.35 -9.12
N MET A 62 17.85 -5.35 -7.79
CA MET A 62 19.10 -5.31 -7.01
C MET A 62 19.98 -6.53 -7.29
N VAL A 63 19.37 -7.73 -7.34
CA VAL A 63 20.10 -8.97 -7.61
C VAL A 63 20.62 -9.01 -9.05
N GLU A 64 19.84 -8.55 -10.04
CA GLU A 64 20.26 -8.41 -11.44
C GLU A 64 21.48 -7.48 -11.60
N GLU A 65 21.53 -6.40 -10.82
CA GLU A 65 22.66 -5.45 -10.79
C GLU A 65 23.88 -5.99 -9.99
N GLY A 66 23.79 -7.21 -9.48
CA GLY A 66 24.91 -7.88 -8.79
C GLY A 66 25.01 -7.55 -7.30
N ILE A 67 23.98 -6.98 -6.70
CA ILE A 67 23.91 -6.78 -5.24
C ILE A 67 23.69 -8.13 -4.56
N ASP A 68 24.36 -8.36 -3.43
CA ASP A 68 24.16 -9.57 -2.63
C ASP A 68 22.69 -9.74 -2.24
N SER A 69 22.15 -10.93 -2.46
CA SER A 69 20.72 -11.19 -2.26
C SER A 69 20.28 -11.03 -0.81
N ASN A 70 21.14 -11.39 0.17
CA ASN A 70 20.82 -11.25 1.58
C ASN A 70 20.79 -9.77 1.98
N TYR A 71 21.70 -8.96 1.42
CA TYR A 71 21.68 -7.51 1.59
C TYR A 71 20.41 -6.91 0.96
N ALA A 72 20.08 -7.28 -0.29
CA ALA A 72 18.87 -6.84 -0.97
C ALA A 72 17.60 -7.19 -0.18
N SER A 73 17.52 -8.44 0.34
CA SER A 73 16.40 -8.87 1.19
C SER A 73 16.24 -7.98 2.42
N LYS A 74 17.32 -7.73 3.15
CA LYS A 74 17.31 -6.85 4.33
C LYS A 74 16.95 -5.41 3.97
N PHE A 75 17.59 -4.88 2.92
CA PHE A 75 17.38 -3.51 2.48
C PHE A 75 15.90 -3.24 2.15
N ILE A 76 15.25 -4.15 1.44
CA ILE A 76 13.86 -3.98 1.04
C ILE A 76 12.92 -4.22 2.22
N GLN A 77 13.12 -5.29 2.98
CA GLN A 77 12.26 -5.63 4.10
C GLN A 77 12.13 -4.49 5.11
N TYR A 78 13.23 -3.84 5.48
CA TYR A 78 13.24 -2.76 6.46
C TYR A 78 13.15 -1.38 5.82
N GLY A 79 13.54 -1.24 4.56
CA GLY A 79 13.55 0.04 3.87
C GLY A 79 12.16 0.67 3.74
N TRP A 80 11.11 -0.13 3.52
CA TRP A 80 9.75 0.39 3.49
C TRP A 80 9.36 1.07 4.79
N GLU A 81 9.65 0.45 5.93
CA GLU A 81 9.37 1.04 7.24
C GLU A 81 10.14 2.34 7.44
N VAL A 82 11.46 2.34 7.19
CA VAL A 82 12.31 3.52 7.36
C VAL A 82 11.83 4.69 6.48
N ILE A 83 11.52 4.42 5.21
CA ILE A 83 11.08 5.44 4.26
C ILE A 83 9.69 5.99 4.63
N THR A 84 8.74 5.11 4.94
CA THR A 84 7.36 5.52 5.20
C THR A 84 7.15 6.15 6.57
N GLU A 85 7.99 5.83 7.58
CA GLU A 85 7.96 6.52 8.87
C GLU A 85 8.12 8.04 8.72
N ALA A 86 8.88 8.49 7.72
CA ALA A 86 9.03 9.91 7.44
C ALA A 86 7.73 10.59 6.99
N LEU A 87 6.73 9.83 6.50
CA LEU A 87 5.41 10.37 6.14
C LEU A 87 4.62 10.86 7.35
N LYS A 88 4.82 10.26 8.52
CA LYS A 88 4.07 10.57 9.74
C LYS A 88 4.22 12.02 10.22
N GLN A 89 5.32 12.66 9.89
CA GLN A 89 5.61 14.03 10.29
C GLN A 89 6.02 14.87 9.08
N GLY A 90 5.07 15.49 8.42
CA GLY A 90 5.33 16.36 7.28
C GLY A 90 5.10 15.70 5.90
N GLY A 91 4.59 14.47 5.88
CA GLY A 91 4.14 13.80 4.66
C GLY A 91 5.26 13.55 3.65
N ILE A 92 4.88 13.55 2.37
CA ILE A 92 5.80 13.32 1.24
C ILE A 92 6.97 14.30 1.24
N THR A 93 6.74 15.56 1.59
CA THR A 93 7.81 16.56 1.65
C THR A 93 8.91 16.15 2.62
N ASN A 94 8.53 15.75 3.84
CA ASN A 94 9.53 15.31 4.82
C ASN A 94 10.26 14.03 4.38
N MET A 95 9.55 13.08 3.79
CA MET A 95 10.16 11.87 3.24
C MET A 95 11.20 12.21 2.16
N MET A 96 10.86 13.08 1.23
CA MET A 96 11.78 13.51 0.17
C MET A 96 12.97 14.31 0.72
N ASP A 97 12.78 15.08 1.78
CA ASP A 97 13.84 15.91 2.40
C ASP A 97 14.86 15.10 3.19
N ARG A 98 14.58 13.83 3.49
CA ARG A 98 15.55 12.89 4.07
C ARG A 98 16.62 12.43 3.10
N GLN A 99 16.39 12.56 1.79
CA GLN A 99 17.34 12.17 0.77
C GLN A 99 18.40 13.25 0.55
N SER A 100 19.61 12.83 0.13
CA SER A 100 20.58 13.76 -0.46
C SER A 100 20.01 14.43 -1.72
N ASN A 101 20.47 15.63 -2.07
CA ASN A 101 19.95 16.35 -3.24
C ASN A 101 20.01 15.54 -4.54
N PRO A 102 21.09 14.79 -4.87
CA PRO A 102 21.10 13.96 -6.07
C PRO A 102 20.07 12.84 -6.05
N ALA A 103 19.89 12.16 -4.90
CA ALA A 103 18.90 11.09 -4.75
C ALA A 103 17.47 11.65 -4.85
N LYS A 104 17.20 12.78 -4.19
CA LYS A 104 15.90 13.46 -4.23
C LYS A 104 15.47 13.81 -5.66
N ILE A 105 16.37 14.40 -6.46
CA ILE A 105 16.06 14.76 -7.85
C ILE A 105 15.73 13.51 -8.67
N LYS A 106 16.52 12.43 -8.50
CA LYS A 106 16.25 11.16 -9.20
C LYS A 106 14.92 10.55 -8.78
N ALA A 107 14.64 10.48 -7.47
CA ALA A 107 13.40 9.93 -6.94
C ALA A 107 12.19 10.76 -7.40
N TYR A 108 12.31 12.09 -7.42
CA TYR A 108 11.24 12.96 -7.91
C TYR A 108 10.91 12.68 -9.38
N ASN A 109 11.91 12.71 -10.26
CA ASN A 109 11.71 12.48 -11.68
C ASN A 109 11.12 11.08 -11.94
N LEU A 110 11.66 10.06 -11.27
CA LEU A 110 11.15 8.70 -11.39
C LEU A 110 9.71 8.58 -10.88
N ALA A 111 9.35 9.28 -9.81
CA ALA A 111 7.98 9.29 -9.31
C ALA A 111 6.98 9.88 -10.32
N GLU A 112 7.36 10.95 -11.03
CA GLU A 112 6.51 11.51 -12.08
C GLU A 112 6.33 10.52 -13.26
N GLU A 113 7.40 9.84 -13.69
CA GLU A 113 7.32 8.78 -14.70
C GLU A 113 6.43 7.61 -14.24
N LEU A 114 6.57 7.18 -12.99
CA LEU A 114 5.75 6.12 -12.40
C LEU A 114 4.28 6.51 -12.32
N LYS A 115 3.97 7.77 -12.00
CA LYS A 115 2.58 8.27 -12.00
C LYS A 115 1.93 8.11 -13.38
N ASP A 116 2.63 8.49 -14.44
CA ASP A 116 2.11 8.37 -15.80
C ASP A 116 1.88 6.89 -16.19
N ILE A 117 2.80 6.01 -15.84
CA ILE A 117 2.71 4.57 -16.15
C ILE A 117 1.58 3.90 -15.36
N MET A 118 1.42 4.23 -14.07
CA MET A 118 0.50 3.55 -13.17
C MET A 118 -0.92 4.13 -13.17
N ARG A 119 -1.11 5.39 -13.63
CA ARG A 119 -2.43 6.04 -13.63
C ARG A 119 -3.54 5.18 -14.24
N PRO A 120 -3.39 4.57 -15.43
CA PRO A 120 -4.44 3.74 -16.00
C PRO A 120 -4.82 2.54 -15.14
N LEU A 121 -3.85 1.99 -14.38
CA LEU A 121 -4.09 0.88 -13.47
C LEU A 121 -4.89 1.34 -12.24
N PHE A 122 -4.54 2.47 -11.65
CA PHE A 122 -5.23 3.03 -10.50
C PHE A 122 -6.67 3.43 -10.84
N GLU A 123 -6.87 4.07 -12.00
CA GLU A 123 -8.21 4.41 -12.51
C GLU A 123 -9.05 3.15 -12.73
N LYS A 124 -8.47 2.10 -13.32
CA LYS A 124 -9.16 0.82 -13.50
C LYS A 124 -9.56 0.20 -12.15
N HIS A 125 -8.69 0.21 -11.14
CA HIS A 125 -9.04 -0.30 -9.80
C HIS A 125 -10.20 0.47 -9.19
N MET A 126 -10.18 1.80 -9.28
CA MET A 126 -11.28 2.63 -8.80
C MET A 126 -12.58 2.31 -9.54
N ASP A 127 -12.54 2.11 -10.85
CA ASP A 127 -13.71 1.72 -11.66
C ASP A 127 -14.24 0.34 -11.25
N ASP A 128 -13.37 -0.64 -11.04
CA ASP A 128 -13.75 -1.98 -10.59
C ASP A 128 -14.42 -1.95 -9.20
N ILE A 129 -13.94 -1.08 -8.31
CA ILE A 129 -14.55 -0.86 -6.98
C ILE A 129 -15.93 -0.20 -7.13
N ILE A 130 -16.02 0.87 -7.91
CA ILE A 130 -17.27 1.65 -8.08
C ILE A 130 -18.37 0.84 -8.75
N THR A 131 -18.02 0.05 -9.76
CA THR A 131 -18.97 -0.79 -10.51
C THR A 131 -19.36 -2.06 -9.76
N GLY A 132 -18.63 -2.40 -8.69
CA GLY A 132 -18.81 -3.64 -7.94
C GLY A 132 -18.18 -4.87 -8.59
N HIS A 133 -17.43 -4.69 -9.67
CA HIS A 133 -16.75 -5.78 -10.36
C HIS A 133 -15.73 -6.47 -9.44
N PHE A 134 -14.94 -5.68 -8.69
CA PHE A 134 -14.02 -6.21 -7.68
C PHE A 134 -14.74 -7.11 -6.67
N SER A 135 -15.81 -6.61 -6.04
CA SER A 135 -16.57 -7.36 -5.03
C SER A 135 -17.21 -8.63 -5.60
N GLN A 136 -17.71 -8.56 -6.84
CA GLN A 136 -18.28 -9.73 -7.50
C GLN A 136 -17.23 -10.81 -7.73
N THR A 137 -16.06 -10.44 -8.27
CA THR A 137 -14.97 -11.38 -8.57
C THR A 137 -14.45 -12.04 -7.28
N MET A 138 -14.28 -11.26 -6.22
CA MET A 138 -13.89 -11.79 -4.92
C MET A 138 -14.92 -12.76 -4.34
N MET A 139 -16.21 -12.43 -4.42
CA MET A 139 -17.26 -13.32 -3.93
C MET A 139 -17.40 -14.61 -4.75
N GLU A 140 -17.10 -14.58 -6.04
CA GLU A 140 -17.04 -15.77 -6.90
C GLU A 140 -15.89 -16.70 -6.48
N ASP A 141 -14.70 -16.15 -6.16
CA ASP A 141 -13.59 -16.95 -5.62
C ASP A 141 -13.93 -17.52 -4.25
N TRP A 142 -14.51 -16.72 -3.38
CA TRP A 142 -14.97 -17.13 -2.05
C TRP A 142 -15.99 -18.29 -2.12
N ALA A 143 -16.90 -18.25 -3.09
CA ALA A 143 -17.84 -19.34 -3.34
C ALA A 143 -17.17 -20.62 -3.87
N ASN A 144 -15.92 -20.53 -4.32
CA ASN A 144 -15.09 -21.63 -4.80
C ASN A 144 -13.92 -21.96 -3.83
N ASP A 145 -14.14 -21.81 -2.54
CA ASP A 145 -13.18 -22.13 -1.48
C ASP A 145 -11.85 -21.34 -1.56
N ASP A 146 -11.89 -20.09 -2.01
CA ASP A 146 -10.73 -19.16 -2.11
C ASP A 146 -9.54 -19.72 -2.91
N ILE A 147 -9.82 -20.49 -3.96
CA ILE A 147 -8.79 -21.20 -4.74
C ILE A 147 -7.75 -20.23 -5.28
N ASN A 148 -8.16 -19.08 -5.84
CA ASN A 148 -7.24 -18.11 -6.40
C ASN A 148 -6.45 -17.41 -5.28
N LEU A 149 -7.12 -16.94 -4.24
CA LEU A 149 -6.49 -16.28 -3.11
C LEU A 149 -5.39 -17.14 -2.47
N LEU A 150 -5.70 -18.42 -2.23
CA LEU A 150 -4.75 -19.36 -1.63
C LEU A 150 -3.58 -19.66 -2.56
N SER A 151 -3.81 -19.75 -3.88
CA SER A 151 -2.75 -19.91 -4.87
C SER A 151 -1.79 -18.72 -4.90
N TRP A 152 -2.31 -17.49 -4.92
CA TRP A 152 -1.49 -16.28 -4.93
C TRP A 152 -0.68 -16.11 -3.64
N ARG A 153 -1.27 -16.48 -2.50
CA ARG A 153 -0.57 -16.52 -1.21
C ARG A 153 0.60 -17.50 -1.25
N GLU A 154 0.39 -18.69 -1.82
CA GLU A 154 1.46 -19.69 -1.99
C GLU A 154 2.55 -19.16 -2.93
N ASP A 155 2.19 -18.55 -4.05
CA ASP A 155 3.11 -17.95 -5.01
C ASP A 155 3.97 -16.88 -4.32
N THR A 156 3.38 -16.00 -3.52
CA THR A 156 4.10 -15.02 -2.72
C THR A 156 5.13 -15.68 -1.79
N GLY A 157 4.75 -16.74 -1.08
CA GLY A 157 5.64 -17.50 -0.22
C GLY A 157 6.76 -18.22 -0.96
N ASN A 158 6.61 -18.43 -2.26
CA ASN A 158 7.61 -19.07 -3.12
C ASN A 158 8.56 -18.10 -3.80
N THR A 159 8.38 -16.79 -3.66
CA THR A 159 9.27 -15.79 -4.29
C THR A 159 10.69 -15.85 -3.74
N PRO A 160 11.70 -15.48 -4.56
CA PRO A 160 13.09 -15.37 -4.09
C PRO A 160 13.24 -14.39 -2.91
N PHE A 161 12.55 -13.26 -2.94
CA PHE A 161 12.58 -12.29 -1.85
C PHE A 161 12.12 -12.91 -0.51
N GLU A 162 11.03 -13.67 -0.52
CA GLU A 162 10.48 -14.30 0.68
C GLU A 162 11.44 -15.34 1.26
N LYS A 163 12.08 -16.13 0.41
CA LYS A 163 12.98 -17.24 0.81
C LYS A 163 14.39 -16.81 1.17
N THR A 164 14.84 -15.63 0.74
CA THR A 164 16.20 -15.16 0.99
C THR A 164 16.36 -14.66 2.42
N PRO A 165 17.31 -15.16 3.20
CA PRO A 165 17.57 -14.64 4.54
C PRO A 165 18.17 -13.22 4.48
N ASN A 166 18.04 -12.48 5.58
CA ASN A 166 18.63 -11.15 5.69
C ASN A 166 20.13 -11.22 6.00
N SER A 167 20.89 -10.26 5.46
CA SER A 167 22.27 -10.01 5.85
C SER A 167 22.37 -9.57 7.32
N GLU A 168 23.49 -9.86 7.97
CA GLU A 168 23.84 -9.31 9.28
C GLU A 168 24.40 -7.88 9.22
N GLU A 169 24.76 -7.40 8.02
CA GLU A 169 25.31 -6.06 7.80
C GLU A 169 24.34 -4.97 8.27
N GLU A 170 24.86 -3.98 8.99
CA GLU A 170 24.08 -2.81 9.38
C GLU A 170 23.86 -1.88 8.18
N ILE A 171 22.64 -1.41 8.01
CA ILE A 171 22.25 -0.44 6.99
C ILE A 171 21.76 0.81 7.70
N THR A 172 22.38 1.94 7.41
CA THR A 172 22.02 3.21 8.04
C THR A 172 20.74 3.79 7.45
N GLU A 173 20.05 4.64 8.22
CA GLU A 173 18.86 5.35 7.73
C GLU A 173 19.15 6.11 6.43
N GLN A 174 20.30 6.78 6.34
CA GLN A 174 20.69 7.53 5.15
C GLN A 174 20.88 6.66 3.93
N GLU A 175 21.40 5.44 4.09
CA GLU A 175 21.54 4.47 2.99
C GLU A 175 20.18 4.05 2.44
N TYR A 176 19.18 3.83 3.29
CA TYR A 176 17.82 3.54 2.82
C TYR A 176 17.26 4.67 1.97
N PHE A 177 17.48 5.93 2.36
CA PHE A 177 16.98 7.08 1.61
C PHE A 177 17.76 7.33 0.32
N ASP A 178 19.08 7.22 0.33
CA ASP A 178 19.91 7.56 -0.82
C ASP A 178 20.05 6.44 -1.86
N ASN A 179 19.97 5.19 -1.43
CA ASN A 179 20.02 4.03 -2.31
C ASN A 179 18.63 3.48 -2.67
N GLY A 180 17.61 3.72 -1.83
CA GLY A 180 16.23 3.30 -2.05
C GLY A 180 15.43 4.21 -2.98
N ILE A 181 16.04 4.78 -4.00
CA ILE A 181 15.42 5.77 -4.92
C ILE A 181 14.12 5.26 -5.52
N LEU A 182 14.10 4.01 -5.99
CA LEU A 182 12.91 3.40 -6.57
C LEU A 182 11.80 3.25 -5.52
N MET A 183 12.14 2.82 -4.30
CA MET A 183 11.17 2.68 -3.21
C MET A 183 10.56 4.03 -2.81
N VAL A 184 11.39 5.06 -2.66
CA VAL A 184 10.92 6.43 -2.36
C VAL A 184 10.02 6.96 -3.50
N ALA A 185 10.43 6.73 -4.75
CA ALA A 185 9.64 7.14 -5.92
C ALA A 185 8.29 6.42 -5.97
N MET A 186 8.25 5.12 -5.68
CA MET A 186 7.01 4.33 -5.59
C MET A 186 6.07 4.85 -4.50
N VAL A 187 6.60 5.12 -3.30
CA VAL A 187 5.77 5.67 -2.21
C VAL A 187 5.20 7.03 -2.60
N LYS A 188 6.03 7.95 -3.14
CA LYS A 188 5.54 9.25 -3.60
C LYS A 188 4.46 9.10 -4.68
N ALA A 189 4.75 8.36 -5.73
CA ALA A 189 3.84 8.19 -6.86
C ALA A 189 2.53 7.51 -6.44
N GLY A 190 2.61 6.43 -5.65
CA GLY A 190 1.45 5.68 -5.22
C GLY A 190 0.53 6.45 -4.28
N VAL A 191 1.10 7.15 -3.30
CA VAL A 191 0.31 8.01 -2.38
C VAL A 191 -0.40 9.12 -3.16
N GLU A 192 0.31 9.81 -4.06
CA GLU A 192 -0.28 10.89 -4.86
C GLU A 192 -1.37 10.38 -5.80
N LEU A 193 -1.14 9.28 -6.52
CA LEU A 193 -2.13 8.70 -7.43
C LEU A 193 -3.37 8.19 -6.70
N ALA A 194 -3.21 7.45 -5.60
CA ALA A 194 -4.33 6.97 -4.81
C ALA A 194 -5.18 8.14 -4.31
N TYR A 195 -4.53 9.18 -3.78
CA TYR A 195 -5.20 10.40 -3.35
C TYR A 195 -5.95 11.08 -4.49
N GLU A 196 -5.30 11.31 -5.63
CA GLU A 196 -5.88 11.96 -6.81
C GLU A 196 -7.12 11.18 -7.31
N CYS A 197 -7.01 9.86 -7.50
CA CYS A 197 -8.14 9.02 -7.93
C CYS A 197 -9.33 9.07 -6.95
N MET A 198 -9.06 9.08 -5.65
CA MET A 198 -10.11 9.22 -4.63
C MET A 198 -10.82 10.58 -4.70
N ILE A 199 -10.06 11.67 -4.89
CA ILE A 199 -10.64 13.02 -5.03
C ILE A 199 -11.49 13.12 -6.30
N GLU A 200 -11.04 12.59 -7.42
CA GLU A 200 -11.75 12.61 -8.70
C GLU A 200 -13.14 11.96 -8.62
N VAL A 201 -13.31 10.95 -7.77
CA VAL A 201 -14.60 10.28 -7.54
C VAL A 201 -15.39 10.86 -6.35
N GLY A 202 -14.95 11.98 -5.80
CA GLY A 202 -15.67 12.73 -4.78
C GLY A 202 -15.47 12.28 -3.33
N ILE A 203 -14.42 11.51 -3.05
CA ILE A 203 -13.99 11.21 -1.67
C ILE A 203 -13.45 12.50 -1.04
N LYS A 204 -13.77 12.73 0.23
CA LYS A 204 -13.28 13.91 0.96
C LYS A 204 -11.76 13.86 1.11
N PRO A 205 -11.07 15.02 0.99
CA PRO A 205 -9.61 15.09 1.10
C PRO A 205 -9.04 14.46 2.38
N GLU A 206 -9.73 14.62 3.49
CA GLU A 206 -9.31 14.05 4.77
C GLU A 206 -9.34 12.52 4.74
N SER A 207 -10.40 11.92 4.19
CA SER A 207 -10.49 10.46 4.03
C SER A 207 -9.43 9.95 3.05
N ALA A 208 -9.31 10.59 1.88
CA ALA A 208 -8.29 10.23 0.89
C ALA A 208 -6.86 10.31 1.45
N TYR A 209 -6.57 11.29 2.32
CA TYR A 209 -5.29 11.42 3.02
C TYR A 209 -5.04 10.24 3.96
N TYR A 210 -6.03 9.86 4.77
CA TYR A 210 -5.86 8.74 5.70
C TYR A 210 -5.61 7.44 4.96
N GLU A 211 -6.42 7.13 3.96
CA GLU A 211 -6.36 5.89 3.20
C GLU A 211 -5.15 5.77 2.24
N SER A 212 -4.55 6.87 1.84
CA SER A 212 -3.39 6.83 0.94
C SER A 212 -2.06 7.02 1.65
N LEU A 213 -1.96 7.95 2.59
CA LEU A 213 -0.68 8.34 3.20
C LEU A 213 -0.54 7.86 4.62
N HIS A 214 -1.59 8.07 5.44
CA HIS A 214 -1.48 7.85 6.88
C HIS A 214 -1.31 6.38 7.24
N GLU A 215 -1.94 5.48 6.50
CA GLU A 215 -1.90 4.04 6.75
C GLU A 215 -0.69 3.34 6.15
N THR A 216 -0.04 3.93 5.14
CA THR A 216 1.13 3.33 4.47
C THR A 216 2.22 2.85 5.44
N PRO A 217 2.60 3.59 6.50
CA PRO A 217 3.58 3.11 7.48
C PRO A 217 3.16 1.87 8.26
N LEU A 218 1.85 1.60 8.40
CA LEU A 218 1.36 0.42 9.13
C LEU A 218 1.66 -0.87 8.36
N ILE A 219 1.43 -0.87 7.06
CA ILE A 219 1.73 -2.01 6.18
C ILE A 219 3.25 -2.19 6.04
N ALA A 220 3.98 -1.10 5.84
CA ALA A 220 5.44 -1.12 5.79
C ALA A 220 6.07 -1.73 7.07
N ASN A 221 5.55 -1.39 8.25
CA ASN A 221 5.94 -1.99 9.53
C ASN A 221 5.63 -3.51 9.57
N THR A 222 4.51 -3.93 8.99
CA THR A 222 4.15 -5.34 8.91
C THR A 222 5.13 -6.11 8.02
N ILE A 223 5.50 -5.54 6.85
CA ILE A 223 6.54 -6.11 5.96
C ILE A 223 7.89 -6.19 6.69
N ALA A 224 8.30 -5.15 7.41
CA ALA A 224 9.55 -5.14 8.16
C ALA A 224 9.62 -6.28 9.18
N ARG A 225 8.51 -6.62 9.82
CA ARG A 225 8.44 -7.68 10.83
C ARG A 225 8.26 -9.09 10.27
N LYS A 226 7.60 -9.23 9.12
CA LYS A 226 7.04 -10.52 8.69
C LYS A 226 7.29 -10.86 7.23
N LYS A 227 7.82 -9.95 6.42
CA LYS A 227 7.84 -10.02 4.96
C LYS A 227 6.42 -10.11 4.37
N LEU A 228 6.31 -10.57 3.12
CA LEU A 228 5.06 -10.48 2.35
C LEU A 228 4.09 -11.61 2.66
N PHE A 229 4.57 -12.85 2.78
CA PHE A 229 3.71 -14.01 3.00
C PHE A 229 2.90 -13.88 4.30
N GLU A 230 3.57 -13.56 5.40
CA GLU A 230 2.88 -13.36 6.68
C GLU A 230 2.12 -12.01 6.72
N MET A 231 2.56 -10.99 5.99
CA MET A 231 1.77 -9.76 5.81
C MET A 231 0.40 -10.10 5.21
N ASN A 232 0.36 -10.86 4.12
CA ASN A 232 -0.87 -11.27 3.45
C ASN A 232 -1.83 -12.05 4.38
N ARG A 233 -1.27 -12.84 5.31
CA ARG A 233 -2.07 -13.56 6.31
C ARG A 233 -2.58 -12.69 7.47
N ILE A 234 -2.03 -11.50 7.65
CA ILE A 234 -2.39 -10.58 8.75
C ILE A 234 -3.43 -9.56 8.29
N ILE A 235 -3.33 -9.09 7.06
CA ILE A 235 -4.31 -8.17 6.47
C ILE A 235 -5.65 -8.90 6.21
N SER A 236 -6.69 -8.16 5.86
CA SER A 236 -7.97 -8.77 5.52
C SER A 236 -7.88 -9.59 4.23
N ASP A 237 -8.70 -10.64 4.09
CA ASP A 237 -8.77 -11.41 2.83
C ASP A 237 -9.19 -10.50 1.66
N THR A 238 -9.99 -9.47 1.92
CA THR A 238 -10.38 -8.46 0.92
C THR A 238 -9.17 -7.67 0.42
N ALA A 239 -8.31 -7.20 1.33
CA ALA A 239 -7.09 -6.50 0.99
C ALA A 239 -6.11 -7.40 0.22
N GLU A 240 -5.93 -8.65 0.68
CA GLU A 240 -5.06 -9.62 0.01
C GLU A 240 -5.58 -9.97 -1.39
N TYR A 241 -6.88 -10.17 -1.55
CA TYR A 241 -7.49 -10.41 -2.85
C TYR A 241 -7.24 -9.22 -3.80
N GLY A 242 -7.46 -8.01 -3.32
CA GLY A 242 -7.27 -6.78 -4.08
C GLY A 242 -5.84 -6.56 -4.56
N LEU A 243 -4.85 -6.72 -3.68
CA LEU A 243 -3.43 -6.57 -4.05
C LEU A 243 -2.98 -7.63 -5.05
N SER A 244 -3.56 -8.82 -5.00
CA SER A 244 -3.20 -9.93 -5.89
C SER A 244 -3.70 -9.73 -7.32
N LEU A 245 -4.83 -9.03 -7.50
CA LEU A 245 -5.36 -8.68 -8.83
C LEU A 245 -4.44 -7.77 -9.64
N ILE A 246 -3.57 -6.99 -8.99
CA ILE A 246 -2.56 -6.16 -9.67
C ILE A 246 -1.59 -7.02 -10.47
N HIS A 247 -1.26 -8.22 -9.99
CA HIS A 247 -0.33 -9.13 -10.64
C HIS A 247 -0.91 -9.88 -11.85
N ILE A 248 -2.24 -10.04 -11.92
CA ILE A 248 -2.93 -10.81 -12.99
C ILE A 248 -3.07 -9.99 -14.28
N SER A 249 -2.97 -8.69 -14.23
CA SER A 249 -3.07 -7.82 -15.40
C SER A 249 -1.79 -7.78 -16.27
N GLU A 250 -0.75 -8.54 -15.92
CA GLU A 250 0.37 -8.74 -16.84
C GLU A 250 -0.06 -9.63 -18.02
N PRO A 251 0.12 -9.17 -19.28
CA PRO A 251 -0.11 -10.05 -20.41
C PRO A 251 0.89 -11.20 -20.31
N THR A 252 0.38 -12.43 -20.26
CA THR A 252 1.21 -13.64 -20.43
C THR A 252 2.13 -13.40 -21.63
N ARG A 253 3.42 -13.23 -21.38
CA ARG A 253 4.41 -13.17 -22.46
C ARG A 253 4.30 -14.45 -23.29
N PRO A 254 4.20 -14.33 -24.62
CA PRO A 254 4.14 -15.49 -25.50
C PRO A 254 5.43 -16.32 -25.46
#